data_364ee0577629404b0e862a6246c97266
#
_entry.id   364ee0577629404b0e862a6246c97266
#
_cell.length_a   1.000
_cell.length_b   1.000
_cell.length_c   1.000
_cell.angle_alpha   90.00
_cell.angle_beta   90.00
_cell.angle_gamma   90.00
#
_symmetry.space_group_name_H-M   'P 1'
#
loop_
_entity.id
_entity.type
_entity.pdbx_description
1 polymer ?
#
loop_
_entity_poly.entity_id
_entity_poly.type
_entity_poly.pdbx_seq_one_letter_code
_entity_poly.pdbx_strand_id
1 'polypeptide(L)'
;MKKSKQQDLLSKVEDAVRQIEKSGRDKVPIHSMIDAIVRELGGELGIFGARLYERGGEEYVLLATFPGGLTVDDSVRVPRDYAPMELCLMRGVVYMQADDPRLDRELEEILGAKEFAAVEVGAERYVIAFDVEPGRREDVVNALGVIRHAVTQKIREQQAEEIFHQAKLIQTSIMPDESPSFHFYDIAGRSDSLDSVGGDLFDYIPIHDGIMGIAIADASGHGLPAALQVRDVYMGLRMGMARDLKIVRTVERLNQIIHSSTLSSRFVSLFYGELEASGLFIYVNAGHPAPFHLPKSPNRPVMRLQQGGPILGPLGNATYDRGFVRLEPCDVLLLYTDGITETRDRAANEPGEAGEEYGVARLEAVVNRHRNEGAESILDAIFQDLNEFSDGAPTEDDRTVIVIRYPD
;
A
#
# COMPACT_ATOMS: atom_id res chain seq x y z
N MET A 1 -29.08 -36.86 21.18
CA MET A 1 -27.69 -37.21 20.80
C MET A 1 -27.24 -36.65 19.46
N LYS A 2 -27.93 -36.76 18.31
CA LYS A 2 -27.49 -36.20 17.03
C LYS A 2 -27.35 -34.65 17.04
N LYS A 3 -28.30 -33.90 17.62
CA LYS A 3 -28.23 -32.43 17.71
C LYS A 3 -27.03 -31.91 18.54
N SER A 4 -26.63 -32.63 19.59
CA SER A 4 -25.47 -32.23 20.44
C SER A 4 -24.15 -32.43 19.69
N LYS A 5 -23.96 -33.50 18.94
CA LYS A 5 -22.77 -33.76 18.13
C LYS A 5 -22.59 -32.72 16.99
N GLN A 6 -23.69 -32.33 16.35
CA GLN A 6 -23.68 -31.36 15.27
C GLN A 6 -23.33 -29.93 15.76
N GLN A 7 -23.79 -29.59 16.98
CA GLN A 7 -23.42 -28.33 17.63
C GLN A 7 -21.93 -28.28 18.07
N ASP A 8 -21.41 -29.42 18.52
CA ASP A 8 -20.00 -29.54 18.94
C ASP A 8 -19.05 -29.46 17.74
N LEU A 9 -19.40 -30.12 16.62
CA LEU A 9 -18.66 -30.01 15.37
C LEU A 9 -18.65 -28.58 14.83
N LEU A 10 -19.80 -27.90 14.84
CA LEU A 10 -19.89 -26.50 14.38
C LEU A 10 -18.99 -25.57 15.19
N SER A 11 -19.01 -25.72 16.54
CA SER A 11 -18.14 -24.96 17.43
C SER A 11 -16.66 -25.17 17.14
N LYS A 12 -16.23 -26.41 16.87
CA LYS A 12 -14.82 -26.69 16.54
C LYS A 12 -14.41 -26.17 15.17
N VAL A 13 -15.31 -26.23 14.17
CA VAL A 13 -15.06 -25.59 12.87
C VAL A 13 -14.94 -24.08 13.02
N GLU A 14 -15.80 -23.45 13.83
CA GLU A 14 -15.69 -22.01 14.14
C GLU A 14 -14.38 -21.69 14.86
N ASP A 15 -13.93 -22.53 15.80
CA ASP A 15 -12.67 -22.34 16.49
C ASP A 15 -11.45 -22.48 15.57
N ALA A 16 -11.48 -23.48 14.64
CA ALA A 16 -10.44 -23.61 13.61
C ALA A 16 -10.41 -22.40 12.66
N VAL A 17 -11.58 -21.91 12.24
CA VAL A 17 -11.69 -20.68 11.43
C VAL A 17 -11.14 -19.48 12.18
N ARG A 18 -11.50 -19.30 13.46
CA ARG A 18 -10.93 -18.22 14.29
C ARG A 18 -9.42 -18.31 14.47
N GLN A 19 -8.85 -19.52 14.50
CA GLN A 19 -7.40 -19.69 14.54
C GLN A 19 -6.75 -19.27 13.21
N ILE A 20 -7.36 -19.62 12.08
CA ILE A 20 -6.92 -19.19 10.75
C ILE A 20 -6.99 -17.66 10.63
N GLU A 21 -8.07 -17.03 11.09
CA GLU A 21 -8.27 -15.57 11.06
C GLU A 21 -7.31 -14.84 12.01
N LYS A 22 -7.10 -15.37 13.22
CA LYS A 22 -6.22 -14.79 14.25
C LYS A 22 -4.74 -15.03 14.00
N SER A 23 -4.37 -15.96 13.13
CA SER A 23 -2.97 -16.13 12.73
C SER A 23 -2.49 -14.83 12.12
N GLY A 24 -1.71 -14.07 12.90
CA GLY A 24 -1.42 -12.67 12.73
C GLY A 24 -0.68 -12.33 11.44
N ARG A 25 -0.23 -11.08 11.34
CA ARG A 25 0.45 -10.47 10.20
C ARG A 25 1.71 -11.21 9.71
N ASP A 26 2.24 -12.14 10.49
CA ASP A 26 3.28 -13.05 10.03
C ASP A 26 2.68 -14.03 9.02
N LYS A 27 3.26 -14.09 7.83
CA LYS A 27 2.89 -14.98 6.71
C LYS A 27 2.71 -16.40 7.26
N VAL A 28 1.47 -16.78 7.60
CA VAL A 28 1.20 -18.19 7.94
C VAL A 28 1.11 -18.93 6.62
N PRO A 29 2.10 -19.77 6.26
CA PRO A 29 2.06 -20.52 5.02
C PRO A 29 0.77 -21.34 4.99
N ILE A 30 0.15 -21.52 3.84
CA ILE A 30 -1.03 -22.39 3.63
C ILE A 30 -0.80 -23.77 4.29
N HIS A 31 0.43 -24.24 4.37
CA HIS A 31 0.87 -25.45 5.08
C HIS A 31 0.46 -25.43 6.56
N SER A 32 0.70 -24.33 7.28
CA SER A 32 0.34 -24.23 8.70
C SER A 32 -1.18 -24.22 8.91
N MET A 33 -1.94 -23.67 7.98
CA MET A 33 -3.40 -23.72 8.02
C MET A 33 -3.91 -25.15 7.84
N ILE A 34 -3.35 -25.90 6.89
CA ILE A 34 -3.72 -27.30 6.65
C ILE A 34 -3.35 -28.18 7.85
N ASP A 35 -2.14 -28.00 8.41
CA ASP A 35 -1.70 -28.73 9.60
C ASP A 35 -2.64 -28.47 10.79
N ALA A 36 -3.06 -27.23 10.99
CA ALA A 36 -4.03 -26.87 12.02
C ALA A 36 -5.40 -27.55 11.78
N ILE A 37 -5.89 -27.55 10.54
CA ILE A 37 -7.16 -28.22 10.17
C ILE A 37 -7.09 -29.72 10.47
N VAL A 38 -6.02 -30.40 10.03
CA VAL A 38 -5.83 -31.84 10.25
C VAL A 38 -5.73 -32.15 11.75
N ARG A 39 -5.01 -31.37 12.51
CA ARG A 39 -4.83 -31.57 13.96
C ARG A 39 -6.10 -31.30 14.76
N GLU A 40 -6.79 -30.18 14.52
CA GLU A 40 -7.94 -29.76 15.33
C GLU A 40 -9.23 -30.50 14.95
N LEU A 41 -9.41 -30.80 13.65
CA LEU A 41 -10.66 -31.39 13.15
C LEU A 41 -10.52 -32.86 12.76
N GLY A 42 -9.30 -33.41 12.74
CA GLY A 42 -9.02 -34.77 12.32
C GLY A 42 -9.85 -35.81 13.04
N GLY A 43 -9.87 -35.76 14.37
CA GLY A 43 -10.65 -36.72 15.18
C GLY A 43 -12.15 -36.61 15.02
N GLU A 44 -12.70 -35.43 14.80
CA GLU A 44 -14.14 -35.18 14.68
C GLU A 44 -14.65 -35.49 13.28
N LEU A 45 -13.89 -35.16 12.26
CA LEU A 45 -14.26 -35.37 10.85
C LEU A 45 -13.75 -36.71 10.28
N GLY A 46 -12.91 -37.43 11.05
CA GLY A 46 -12.23 -38.62 10.56
C GLY A 46 -11.19 -38.30 9.49
N ILE A 47 -10.60 -37.12 9.53
CA ILE A 47 -9.51 -36.71 8.65
C ILE A 47 -8.21 -37.22 9.26
N PHE A 48 -7.45 -38.03 8.54
CA PHE A 48 -6.17 -38.58 9.01
C PHE A 48 -4.96 -38.15 8.17
N GLY A 49 -5.18 -37.45 7.05
CA GLY A 49 -4.14 -36.90 6.21
C GLY A 49 -4.65 -35.82 5.30
N ALA A 50 -3.72 -35.08 4.70
CA ALA A 50 -4.02 -34.09 3.67
C ALA A 50 -2.87 -33.97 2.67
N ARG A 51 -3.20 -33.54 1.46
CA ARG A 51 -2.27 -33.29 0.35
C ARG A 51 -2.60 -31.93 -0.23
N LEU A 52 -1.57 -31.08 -0.37
CA LEU A 52 -1.68 -29.76 -0.96
C LEU A 52 -1.13 -29.77 -2.38
N TYR A 53 -1.93 -29.32 -3.30
CA TYR A 53 -1.55 -29.15 -4.70
C TYR A 53 -1.59 -27.68 -5.12
N GLU A 54 -0.62 -27.24 -5.93
CA GLU A 54 -0.59 -25.91 -6.56
C GLU A 54 -0.71 -26.03 -8.08
N ARG A 55 -1.44 -25.11 -8.69
CA ARG A 55 -1.62 -25.04 -10.14
C ARG A 55 -0.32 -24.71 -10.84
N GLY A 56 0.12 -25.57 -11.77
CA GLY A 56 1.25 -25.40 -12.67
C GLY A 56 0.83 -25.47 -14.14
N GLY A 57 0.06 -24.48 -14.60
CA GLY A 57 -0.49 -24.48 -15.96
C GLY A 57 -1.76 -25.35 -16.08
N GLU A 58 -1.70 -26.42 -16.88
CA GLU A 58 -2.82 -27.37 -17.07
C GLU A 58 -2.76 -28.57 -16.09
N GLU A 59 -1.84 -28.54 -15.14
CA GLU A 59 -1.67 -29.59 -14.13
C GLU A 59 -1.62 -28.99 -12.73
N TYR A 60 -1.85 -29.83 -11.72
CA TYR A 60 -1.66 -29.52 -10.32
C TYR A 60 -0.49 -30.34 -9.77
N VAL A 61 0.51 -29.67 -9.20
CA VAL A 61 1.73 -30.27 -8.65
C VAL A 61 1.54 -30.45 -7.16
N LEU A 62 1.87 -31.64 -6.64
CA LEU A 62 1.86 -31.90 -5.21
C LEU A 62 2.98 -31.10 -4.54
N LEU A 63 2.60 -30.23 -3.58
CA LEU A 63 3.55 -29.40 -2.84
C LEU A 63 3.89 -29.98 -1.47
N ALA A 64 2.92 -30.57 -0.79
CA ALA A 64 3.10 -31.05 0.57
C ALA A 64 2.08 -32.12 0.96
N THR A 65 2.44 -32.96 1.93
CA THR A 65 1.59 -33.95 2.59
C THR A 65 1.54 -33.68 4.10
N PHE A 66 0.42 -34.03 4.73
CA PHE A 66 0.18 -33.83 6.16
C PHE A 66 -0.41 -35.11 6.78
N PRO A 67 0.06 -35.60 7.95
CA PRO A 67 1.28 -35.11 8.60
C PRO A 67 2.51 -35.33 7.71
N GLY A 68 3.48 -34.41 7.82
CA GLY A 68 4.74 -34.49 7.05
C GLY A 68 5.44 -35.83 7.25
N GLY A 69 5.79 -36.47 6.12
CA GLY A 69 6.49 -37.77 6.14
C GLY A 69 5.81 -38.91 5.41
N LEU A 70 4.60 -38.72 4.84
CA LEU A 70 4.12 -39.65 3.81
C LEU A 70 5.05 -39.54 2.59
N THR A 71 5.66 -40.67 2.21
CA THR A 71 6.56 -40.77 1.06
C THR A 71 5.74 -40.74 -0.24
N VAL A 72 5.19 -39.59 -0.57
CA VAL A 72 4.67 -39.33 -1.90
C VAL A 72 5.79 -38.66 -2.70
N ASP A 73 6.04 -39.15 -3.89
CA ASP A 73 7.03 -38.56 -4.80
C ASP A 73 6.64 -37.13 -5.11
N ASP A 74 7.52 -36.16 -4.81
CA ASP A 74 7.34 -34.71 -5.09
C ASP A 74 7.12 -34.41 -6.59
N SER A 75 7.29 -35.41 -7.47
CA SER A 75 7.04 -35.32 -8.91
C SER A 75 5.57 -35.58 -9.31
N VAL A 76 4.69 -35.94 -8.37
CA VAL A 76 3.29 -36.29 -8.70
C VAL A 76 2.55 -35.08 -9.23
N ARG A 77 2.03 -35.24 -10.45
CA ARG A 77 1.23 -34.23 -11.15
C ARG A 77 -0.16 -34.79 -11.41
N VAL A 78 -1.15 -34.01 -11.13
CA VAL A 78 -2.57 -34.34 -11.35
C VAL A 78 -3.10 -33.46 -12.48
N PRO A 79 -3.54 -34.02 -13.61
CA PRO A 79 -4.11 -33.27 -14.71
C PRO A 79 -5.35 -32.48 -14.26
N ARG A 80 -5.56 -31.30 -14.82
CA ARG A 80 -6.73 -30.45 -14.51
C ARG A 80 -8.04 -31.10 -14.94
N ASP A 81 -8.02 -31.86 -16.01
CA ASP A 81 -9.14 -32.61 -16.56
C ASP A 81 -9.39 -33.98 -15.87
N TYR A 82 -8.57 -34.33 -14.88
CA TYR A 82 -8.86 -35.46 -14.01
C TYR A 82 -10.17 -35.23 -13.27
N ALA A 83 -11.11 -36.19 -13.38
CA ALA A 83 -12.51 -35.98 -12.97
C ALA A 83 -12.70 -35.46 -11.53
N PRO A 84 -12.01 -35.97 -10.48
CA PRO A 84 -12.08 -35.37 -9.14
C PRO A 84 -11.60 -33.93 -9.08
N MET A 85 -10.54 -33.58 -9.83
CA MET A 85 -9.98 -32.23 -9.90
C MET A 85 -10.97 -31.28 -10.57
N GLU A 86 -11.49 -31.64 -11.75
CA GLU A 86 -12.49 -30.86 -12.48
C GLU A 86 -13.75 -30.61 -11.63
N LEU A 87 -14.25 -31.65 -10.96
CA LEU A 87 -15.42 -31.53 -10.07
C LEU A 87 -15.13 -30.62 -8.85
N CYS A 88 -13.92 -30.70 -8.31
CA CYS A 88 -13.49 -29.82 -7.21
C CYS A 88 -13.46 -28.35 -7.65
N LEU A 89 -12.90 -28.06 -8.81
CA LEU A 89 -12.86 -26.72 -9.37
C LEU A 89 -14.26 -26.15 -9.67
N MET A 90 -15.16 -27.00 -10.20
CA MET A 90 -16.54 -26.58 -10.51
C MET A 90 -17.39 -26.34 -9.26
N ARG A 91 -17.26 -27.16 -8.22
CA ARG A 91 -18.15 -27.17 -7.04
C ARG A 91 -17.54 -26.54 -5.81
N GLY A 92 -16.22 -26.31 -5.83
CA GLY A 92 -15.45 -25.82 -4.70
C GLY A 92 -15.10 -26.88 -3.66
N VAL A 93 -15.96 -27.89 -3.47
CA VAL A 93 -15.73 -29.06 -2.61
C VAL A 93 -16.26 -30.31 -3.31
N VAL A 94 -15.47 -31.37 -3.26
CA VAL A 94 -15.86 -32.71 -3.77
C VAL A 94 -15.55 -33.79 -2.74
N TYR A 95 -16.35 -34.84 -2.70
CA TYR A 95 -16.10 -36.05 -1.90
C TYR A 95 -16.09 -37.25 -2.81
N MET A 96 -15.02 -38.04 -2.77
CA MET A 96 -14.80 -39.20 -3.61
C MET A 96 -14.76 -40.47 -2.74
N GLN A 97 -15.62 -41.45 -3.08
CA GLN A 97 -15.61 -42.76 -2.44
C GLN A 97 -14.58 -43.66 -3.11
N ALA A 98 -14.05 -44.62 -2.39
CA ALA A 98 -12.98 -45.50 -2.86
C ALA A 98 -13.35 -46.32 -4.12
N ASP A 99 -14.66 -46.59 -4.33
CA ASP A 99 -15.20 -47.35 -5.46
C ASP A 99 -15.77 -46.47 -6.58
N ASP A 100 -15.57 -45.15 -6.54
CA ASP A 100 -16.10 -44.23 -7.54
C ASP A 100 -15.45 -44.54 -8.91
N PRO A 101 -16.26 -44.79 -9.96
CA PRO A 101 -15.74 -45.17 -11.28
C PRO A 101 -14.99 -44.08 -12.02
N ARG A 102 -14.98 -42.85 -11.51
CA ARG A 102 -14.24 -41.69 -12.06
C ARG A 102 -12.81 -41.61 -11.55
N LEU A 103 -12.44 -42.43 -10.57
CA LEU A 103 -11.09 -42.49 -10.05
C LEU A 103 -10.15 -43.24 -10.98
N ASP A 104 -8.98 -42.68 -11.24
CA ASP A 104 -7.85 -43.36 -11.86
C ASP A 104 -7.13 -44.19 -10.79
N ARG A 105 -7.24 -45.52 -10.88
CA ARG A 105 -6.71 -46.41 -9.85
C ARG A 105 -5.20 -46.40 -9.73
N GLU A 106 -4.48 -46.18 -10.84
CA GLU A 106 -3.02 -46.10 -10.84
C GLU A 106 -2.57 -44.83 -10.13
N LEU A 107 -3.23 -43.71 -10.42
CA LEU A 107 -2.95 -42.44 -9.78
C LEU A 107 -3.26 -42.47 -8.27
N GLU A 108 -4.42 -42.97 -7.89
CA GLU A 108 -4.82 -43.06 -6.48
C GLU A 108 -3.98 -44.07 -5.68
N GLU A 109 -3.46 -45.12 -6.30
CA GLU A 109 -2.51 -46.04 -5.68
C GLU A 109 -1.15 -45.34 -5.38
N ILE A 110 -0.67 -44.53 -6.32
CA ILE A 110 0.53 -43.68 -6.11
C ILE A 110 0.30 -42.68 -4.99
N LEU A 111 -0.88 -42.07 -4.94
CA LEU A 111 -1.25 -41.09 -3.93
C LEU A 111 -1.55 -41.71 -2.56
N GLY A 112 -1.71 -43.06 -2.50
CA GLY A 112 -2.11 -43.79 -1.30
C GLY A 112 -3.51 -43.45 -0.80
N ALA A 113 -4.36 -42.86 -1.65
CA ALA A 113 -5.70 -42.43 -1.31
C ALA A 113 -6.72 -43.55 -1.48
N LYS A 114 -7.65 -43.61 -0.54
CA LYS A 114 -8.80 -44.55 -0.64
C LYS A 114 -10.11 -43.79 -0.77
N GLU A 115 -10.43 -43.02 0.25
CA GLU A 115 -11.62 -42.17 0.29
C GLU A 115 -11.15 -40.77 0.71
N PHE A 116 -11.53 -39.75 -0.04
CA PHE A 116 -11.02 -38.39 0.20
C PHE A 116 -12.06 -37.33 -0.11
N ALA A 117 -11.85 -36.16 0.51
CA ALA A 117 -12.56 -34.93 0.15
C ALA A 117 -11.55 -33.88 -0.32
N ALA A 118 -11.82 -33.27 -1.45
CA ALA A 118 -10.96 -32.20 -1.96
C ALA A 118 -11.69 -30.85 -1.94
N VAL A 119 -10.93 -29.78 -1.68
CA VAL A 119 -11.43 -28.42 -1.61
C VAL A 119 -10.52 -27.49 -2.42
N GLU A 120 -11.14 -26.70 -3.28
CA GLU A 120 -10.46 -25.64 -4.03
C GLU A 120 -10.37 -24.38 -3.17
N VAL A 121 -9.20 -23.75 -3.14
CA VAL A 121 -8.96 -22.49 -2.42
C VAL A 121 -8.09 -21.55 -3.24
N GLY A 122 -8.27 -20.24 -3.04
CA GLY A 122 -7.44 -19.21 -3.66
C GLY A 122 -7.67 -19.04 -5.17
N ALA A 123 -8.92 -19.12 -5.63
CA ALA A 123 -9.33 -18.94 -7.03
C ALA A 123 -8.57 -19.86 -8.00
N GLU A 124 -8.72 -21.14 -7.79
CA GLU A 124 -8.10 -22.26 -8.53
C GLU A 124 -6.57 -22.36 -8.36
N ARG A 125 -5.94 -21.57 -7.48
CA ARG A 125 -4.51 -21.66 -7.26
C ARG A 125 -4.12 -22.93 -6.53
N TYR A 126 -4.89 -23.32 -5.50
CA TYR A 126 -4.61 -24.48 -4.69
C TYR A 126 -5.80 -25.44 -4.62
N VAL A 127 -5.49 -26.73 -4.52
CA VAL A 127 -6.43 -27.77 -4.15
C VAL A 127 -5.86 -28.54 -2.95
N ILE A 128 -6.69 -28.73 -1.92
CA ILE A 128 -6.34 -29.50 -0.74
C ILE A 128 -7.21 -30.76 -0.74
N ALA A 129 -6.59 -31.94 -0.80
CA ALA A 129 -7.29 -33.22 -0.67
C ALA A 129 -7.05 -33.77 0.74
N PHE A 130 -8.12 -34.05 1.46
CA PHE A 130 -8.12 -34.63 2.81
C PHE A 130 -8.45 -36.08 2.74
N ASP A 131 -7.63 -36.96 3.29
CA ASP A 131 -7.91 -38.38 3.42
C ASP A 131 -8.86 -38.58 4.60
N VAL A 132 -10.00 -39.24 4.35
CA VAL A 132 -11.11 -39.32 5.30
C VAL A 132 -11.55 -40.74 5.58
N GLU A 133 -12.08 -40.98 6.79
CA GLU A 133 -12.71 -42.24 7.13
C GLU A 133 -14.05 -42.44 6.39
N PRO A 134 -14.36 -43.64 5.92
CA PRO A 134 -15.62 -43.93 5.23
C PRO A 134 -16.87 -43.56 6.03
N GLY A 135 -17.89 -43.07 5.33
CA GLY A 135 -19.19 -42.79 5.92
C GLY A 135 -19.36 -41.42 6.58
N ARG A 136 -18.41 -40.52 6.44
CA ARG A 136 -18.44 -39.16 7.02
C ARG A 136 -18.79 -38.04 6.03
N ARG A 137 -19.30 -38.42 4.84
CA ARG A 137 -19.46 -37.49 3.69
C ARG A 137 -20.16 -36.17 4.03
N GLU A 138 -21.31 -36.22 4.73
CA GLU A 138 -22.12 -35.03 4.97
C GLU A 138 -21.42 -34.06 5.92
N ASP A 139 -20.85 -34.57 7.01
CA ASP A 139 -20.13 -33.78 8.00
C ASP A 139 -18.86 -33.11 7.40
N VAL A 140 -18.10 -33.92 6.61
CA VAL A 140 -16.87 -33.47 5.97
C VAL A 140 -17.14 -32.37 4.92
N VAL A 141 -18.11 -32.59 4.02
CA VAL A 141 -18.42 -31.62 2.94
C VAL A 141 -18.90 -30.30 3.52
N ASN A 142 -19.76 -30.35 4.56
CA ASN A 142 -20.26 -29.15 5.21
C ASN A 142 -19.13 -28.38 5.92
N ALA A 143 -18.27 -29.07 6.68
CA ALA A 143 -17.14 -28.45 7.38
C ALA A 143 -16.13 -27.85 6.39
N LEU A 144 -15.75 -28.58 5.34
CA LEU A 144 -14.82 -28.10 4.32
C LEU A 144 -15.39 -26.92 3.52
N GLY A 145 -16.71 -26.84 3.34
CA GLY A 145 -17.36 -25.67 2.74
C GLY A 145 -17.12 -24.39 3.53
N VAL A 146 -17.22 -24.44 4.86
CA VAL A 146 -16.94 -23.30 5.75
C VAL A 146 -15.45 -22.97 5.76
N ILE A 147 -14.61 -23.99 5.94
CA ILE A 147 -13.13 -23.85 5.96
C ILE A 147 -12.62 -23.25 4.63
N ARG A 148 -13.17 -23.72 3.49
CA ARG A 148 -12.85 -23.16 2.17
C ARG A 148 -12.99 -21.64 2.13
N HIS A 149 -14.10 -21.13 2.67
CA HIS A 149 -14.35 -19.70 2.69
C HIS A 149 -13.29 -18.96 3.51
N ALA A 150 -13.02 -19.42 4.73
CA ALA A 150 -12.04 -18.79 5.61
C ALA A 150 -10.62 -18.85 5.05
N VAL A 151 -10.18 -19.99 4.52
CA VAL A 151 -8.84 -20.14 3.91
C VAL A 151 -8.72 -19.27 2.66
N THR A 152 -9.73 -19.24 1.80
CA THR A 152 -9.73 -18.39 0.59
C THR A 152 -9.67 -16.92 0.96
N GLN A 153 -10.42 -16.49 1.96
CA GLN A 153 -10.40 -15.12 2.47
C GLN A 153 -9.00 -14.75 2.97
N LYS A 154 -8.39 -15.62 3.78
CA LYS A 154 -7.05 -15.39 4.33
C LYS A 154 -5.96 -15.31 3.24
N ILE A 155 -6.04 -16.20 2.22
CA ILE A 155 -5.13 -16.15 1.06
C ILE A 155 -5.27 -14.81 0.32
N ARG A 156 -6.51 -14.33 0.10
CA ARG A 156 -6.75 -13.03 -0.56
C ARG A 156 -6.20 -11.86 0.24
N GLU A 157 -6.40 -11.86 1.56
CA GLU A 157 -5.82 -10.85 2.45
C GLU A 157 -4.29 -10.81 2.34
N GLN A 158 -3.64 -11.98 2.43
CA GLN A 158 -2.19 -12.08 2.31
C GLN A 158 -1.67 -11.63 0.94
N GLN A 159 -2.37 -11.96 -0.14
CA GLN A 159 -2.01 -11.49 -1.48
C GLN A 159 -2.15 -9.96 -1.61
N ALA A 160 -3.20 -9.40 -1.06
CA ALA A 160 -3.38 -7.94 -1.03
C ALA A 160 -2.27 -7.26 -0.22
N GLU A 161 -1.96 -7.76 0.97
CA GLU A 161 -0.88 -7.24 1.81
C GLU A 161 0.49 -7.29 1.10
N GLU A 162 0.78 -8.38 0.38
CA GLU A 162 2.02 -8.53 -0.39
C GLU A 162 2.11 -7.50 -1.54
N ILE A 163 1.01 -7.27 -2.27
CA ILE A 163 0.94 -6.25 -3.33
C ILE A 163 1.18 -4.87 -2.74
N PHE A 164 0.54 -4.54 -1.61
CA PHE A 164 0.75 -3.26 -0.94
C PHE A 164 2.19 -3.12 -0.41
N HIS A 165 2.77 -4.18 0.13
CA HIS A 165 4.15 -4.17 0.58
C HIS A 165 5.14 -3.90 -0.57
N GLN A 166 4.95 -4.57 -1.71
CA GLN A 166 5.77 -4.33 -2.91
C GLN A 166 5.60 -2.91 -3.45
N ALA A 167 4.37 -2.40 -3.48
CA ALA A 167 4.10 -1.02 -3.88
C ALA A 167 4.80 0.00 -2.95
N LYS A 168 4.78 -0.25 -1.63
CA LYS A 168 5.51 0.56 -0.65
C LYS A 168 7.01 0.58 -0.92
N LEU A 169 7.63 -0.57 -1.18
CA LEU A 169 9.05 -0.65 -1.51
C LEU A 169 9.39 0.18 -2.77
N ILE A 170 8.53 0.12 -3.79
CA ILE A 170 8.71 0.92 -5.01
C ILE A 170 8.60 2.41 -4.69
N GLN A 171 7.59 2.84 -3.93
CA GLN A 171 7.41 4.24 -3.57
C GLN A 171 8.55 4.76 -2.70
N THR A 172 8.96 4.02 -1.67
CA THR A 172 10.10 4.40 -0.82
C THR A 172 11.37 4.56 -1.65
N SER A 173 11.58 3.75 -2.69
CA SER A 173 12.76 3.84 -3.57
C SER A 173 12.83 5.11 -4.43
N ILE A 174 11.74 5.86 -4.56
CA ILE A 174 11.71 7.13 -5.31
C ILE A 174 11.70 8.37 -4.39
N MET A 175 11.48 8.19 -3.09
CA MET A 175 11.58 9.26 -2.09
C MET A 175 13.04 9.44 -1.65
N PRO A 176 13.46 10.66 -1.30
CA PRO A 176 14.78 10.90 -0.73
C PRO A 176 14.92 10.22 0.63
N ASP A 177 15.99 9.44 0.82
CA ASP A 177 16.33 8.85 2.12
C ASP A 177 17.05 9.84 3.05
N GLU A 178 17.72 10.84 2.49
CA GLU A 178 18.52 11.81 3.22
C GLU A 178 18.29 13.25 2.69
N SER A 179 18.47 14.21 3.57
CA SER A 179 18.48 15.63 3.21
C SER A 179 19.65 15.94 2.30
N PRO A 180 19.45 16.71 1.21
CA PRO A 180 20.51 16.99 0.25
C PRO A 180 21.54 17.98 0.81
N SER A 181 22.80 17.77 0.45
CA SER A 181 23.83 18.80 0.63
C SER A 181 23.87 19.71 -0.60
N PHE A 182 23.44 20.96 -0.43
CA PHE A 182 23.42 21.91 -1.52
C PHE A 182 23.97 23.29 -1.08
N HIS A 183 25.23 23.53 -1.41
CA HIS A 183 25.95 24.75 -1.04
C HIS A 183 25.88 25.03 0.48
N PHE A 184 25.35 26.18 0.86
CA PHE A 184 25.19 26.62 2.25
C PHE A 184 23.73 26.44 2.75
N TYR A 185 22.81 25.95 1.92
CA TYR A 185 21.42 25.75 2.33
C TYR A 185 21.30 24.58 3.30
N ASP A 186 20.50 24.81 4.32
CA ASP A 186 20.07 23.79 5.26
C ASP A 186 18.66 23.34 4.84
N ILE A 187 18.54 22.11 4.35
CA ILE A 187 17.33 21.58 3.75
C ILE A 187 16.94 20.31 4.50
N ALA A 188 15.68 20.20 4.88
CA ALA A 188 15.11 18.99 5.46
C ALA A 188 13.73 18.72 4.87
N GLY A 189 13.36 17.46 4.74
CA GLY A 189 12.04 17.04 4.27
C GLY A 189 11.59 15.74 4.90
N ARG A 190 10.29 15.62 5.16
CA ARG A 190 9.67 14.44 5.75
C ARG A 190 8.29 14.23 5.18
N SER A 191 7.96 12.97 4.95
CA SER A 191 6.63 12.53 4.54
C SER A 191 6.19 11.38 5.44
N ASP A 192 5.05 11.55 6.09
CA ASP A 192 4.37 10.52 6.91
C ASP A 192 3.10 10.11 6.16
N SER A 193 3.08 8.90 5.59
CA SER A 193 1.94 8.41 4.81
C SER A 193 0.85 7.82 5.69
N LEU A 194 -0.42 8.08 5.34
CA LEU A 194 -1.62 7.51 5.98
C LEU A 194 -1.66 5.99 5.83
N ASP A 195 -1.55 5.52 4.62
CA ASP A 195 -1.60 4.11 4.24
C ASP A 195 -0.19 3.51 4.10
N SER A 196 -0.16 2.22 3.78
CA SER A 196 1.08 1.55 3.40
C SER A 196 1.77 2.19 2.19
N VAL A 197 1.00 2.92 1.36
CA VAL A 197 1.45 3.60 0.14
C VAL A 197 0.70 4.92 0.03
N GLY A 198 1.40 6.05 -0.01
CA GLY A 198 0.83 7.40 -0.02
C GLY A 198 0.61 8.00 -1.40
N GLY A 199 -0.18 9.08 -1.45
CA GLY A 199 -0.37 9.95 -2.62
C GLY A 199 0.64 11.10 -2.70
N ASP A 200 1.41 11.34 -1.65
CA ASP A 200 2.40 12.41 -1.58
C ASP A 200 3.74 12.03 -2.21
N LEU A 201 4.40 13.02 -2.77
CA LEU A 201 5.78 12.97 -3.26
C LEU A 201 6.54 14.22 -2.83
N PHE A 202 7.77 14.05 -2.38
CA PHE A 202 8.76 15.12 -2.43
C PHE A 202 10.06 14.59 -3.05
N ASP A 203 10.83 15.48 -3.72
CA ASP A 203 12.09 15.09 -4.36
C ASP A 203 13.06 16.26 -4.41
N TYR A 204 14.35 15.94 -4.31
CA TYR A 204 15.49 16.83 -4.51
C TYR A 204 16.23 16.37 -5.75
N ILE A 205 16.29 17.24 -6.76
CA ILE A 205 16.74 16.86 -8.09
C ILE A 205 17.97 17.68 -8.47
N PRO A 206 19.19 17.13 -8.35
CA PRO A 206 20.38 17.80 -8.81
C PRO A 206 20.28 18.06 -10.32
N ILE A 207 20.26 19.36 -10.73
CA ILE A 207 20.22 19.74 -12.15
C ILE A 207 21.65 19.96 -12.65
N HIS A 208 22.41 20.78 -11.93
CA HIS A 208 23.85 20.95 -12.09
C HIS A 208 24.43 21.58 -10.83
N ASP A 209 25.76 21.78 -10.76
CA ASP A 209 26.46 22.21 -9.54
C ASP A 209 25.89 23.46 -8.85
N GLY A 210 25.22 24.33 -9.56
CA GLY A 210 24.64 25.56 -9.04
C GLY A 210 23.13 25.61 -8.96
N ILE A 211 22.40 24.55 -9.34
CA ILE A 211 20.92 24.51 -9.33
C ILE A 211 20.41 23.17 -8.84
N MET A 212 19.50 23.22 -7.87
CA MET A 212 18.76 22.07 -7.36
C MET A 212 17.26 22.23 -7.62
N GLY A 213 16.65 21.25 -8.26
CA GLY A 213 15.21 21.13 -8.35
C GLY A 213 14.61 20.62 -7.04
N ILE A 214 13.50 21.20 -6.62
CA ILE A 214 12.76 20.85 -5.43
C ILE A 214 11.30 20.66 -5.86
N ALA A 215 10.76 19.49 -5.60
CA ALA A 215 9.39 19.14 -5.95
C ALA A 215 8.62 18.66 -4.72
N ILE A 216 7.36 19.06 -4.64
CA ILE A 216 6.36 18.47 -3.74
C ILE A 216 5.06 18.32 -4.51
N ALA A 217 4.42 17.17 -4.39
CA ALA A 217 3.19 16.86 -5.12
C ALA A 217 2.29 15.98 -4.27
N ASP A 218 0.99 16.06 -4.55
CA ASP A 218 -0.03 15.22 -3.96
C ASP A 218 -0.99 14.74 -5.05
N ALA A 219 -1.21 13.44 -5.12
CA ALA A 219 -2.10 12.80 -6.07
C ALA A 219 -3.47 12.55 -5.45
N SER A 220 -4.52 12.96 -6.14
CA SER A 220 -5.91 12.81 -5.67
C SER A 220 -6.26 11.38 -5.25
N GLY A 221 -6.72 11.21 -4.00
CA GLY A 221 -7.07 9.94 -3.39
C GLY A 221 -5.87 9.26 -2.74
N HIS A 222 -6.05 8.05 -2.23
CA HIS A 222 -5.04 7.35 -1.44
C HIS A 222 -4.74 5.95 -2.00
N GLY A 223 -3.69 5.31 -1.48
CA GLY A 223 -3.30 3.95 -1.78
C GLY A 223 -2.63 3.77 -3.16
N LEU A 224 -2.60 2.54 -3.64
CA LEU A 224 -1.85 2.14 -4.84
C LEU A 224 -2.09 3.00 -6.09
N PRO A 225 -3.33 3.40 -6.43
CA PRO A 225 -3.55 4.23 -7.62
C PRO A 225 -2.96 5.65 -7.51
N ALA A 226 -2.94 6.24 -6.32
CA ALA A 226 -2.30 7.55 -6.07
C ALA A 226 -0.77 7.42 -6.20
N ALA A 227 -0.17 6.40 -5.59
CA ALA A 227 1.26 6.12 -5.70
C ALA A 227 1.76 5.90 -7.13
N LEU A 228 0.96 5.29 -8.00
CA LEU A 228 1.31 5.15 -9.42
C LEU A 228 1.35 6.50 -10.14
N GLN A 229 0.44 7.43 -9.81
CA GLN A 229 0.48 8.80 -10.37
C GLN A 229 1.68 9.60 -9.85
N VAL A 230 2.00 9.48 -8.58
CA VAL A 230 3.20 10.04 -7.97
C VAL A 230 4.47 9.59 -8.72
N ARG A 231 4.54 8.31 -9.07
CA ARG A 231 5.66 7.78 -9.87
C ARG A 231 5.73 8.41 -11.25
N ASP A 232 4.60 8.66 -11.91
CA ASP A 232 4.56 9.34 -13.22
C ASP A 232 5.07 10.78 -13.10
N VAL A 233 4.73 11.48 -12.02
CA VAL A 233 5.27 12.83 -11.70
C VAL A 233 6.79 12.77 -11.53
N TYR A 234 7.28 11.87 -10.68
CA TYR A 234 8.71 11.67 -10.44
C TYR A 234 9.50 11.44 -11.72
N MET A 235 9.05 10.50 -12.55
CA MET A 235 9.70 10.18 -13.81
C MET A 235 9.61 11.34 -14.81
N GLY A 236 8.47 12.01 -14.89
CA GLY A 236 8.25 13.13 -15.80
C GLY A 236 9.12 14.34 -15.47
N LEU A 237 9.30 14.68 -14.19
CA LEU A 237 10.20 15.74 -13.75
C LEU A 237 11.65 15.43 -14.12
N ARG A 238 12.15 14.25 -13.78
CA ARG A 238 13.53 13.84 -14.06
C ARG A 238 13.82 13.76 -15.57
N MET A 239 12.87 13.32 -16.39
CA MET A 239 13.01 13.32 -17.84
C MET A 239 13.01 14.74 -18.43
N GLY A 240 12.20 15.65 -17.87
CA GLY A 240 12.17 17.06 -18.31
C GLY A 240 13.52 17.74 -18.12
N MET A 241 14.16 17.51 -16.99
CA MET A 241 15.47 18.08 -16.67
C MET A 241 16.62 17.49 -17.49
N ALA A 242 16.60 16.19 -17.74
CA ALA A 242 17.61 15.54 -18.59
C ALA A 242 17.67 16.09 -20.02
N ARG A 243 16.67 16.89 -20.43
CA ARG A 243 16.59 17.54 -21.76
C ARG A 243 16.77 19.04 -21.73
N ASP A 244 17.23 19.60 -20.63
CA ASP A 244 17.37 21.06 -20.40
C ASP A 244 16.09 21.86 -20.72
N LEU A 245 14.94 21.27 -20.43
CA LEU A 245 13.65 21.94 -20.62
C LEU A 245 13.50 23.04 -19.55
N LYS A 246 13.02 24.22 -19.97
CA LYS A 246 12.67 25.29 -19.04
C LYS A 246 11.54 24.81 -18.10
N ILE A 247 11.55 25.24 -16.87
CA ILE A 247 10.63 24.84 -15.78
C ILE A 247 9.14 24.77 -16.21
N VAL A 248 8.64 25.83 -16.90
CA VAL A 248 7.25 25.87 -17.40
C VAL A 248 6.98 24.75 -18.40
N ARG A 249 7.92 24.52 -19.31
CA ARG A 249 7.77 23.44 -20.32
C ARG A 249 7.78 22.05 -19.70
N THR A 250 8.54 21.85 -18.63
CA THR A 250 8.55 20.58 -17.90
C THR A 250 7.16 20.32 -17.30
N VAL A 251 6.57 21.32 -16.63
CA VAL A 251 5.24 21.21 -16.03
C VAL A 251 4.13 21.03 -17.08
N GLU A 252 4.17 21.77 -18.19
CA GLU A 252 3.23 21.63 -19.32
C GLU A 252 3.28 20.20 -19.90
N ARG A 253 4.49 19.66 -20.09
CA ARG A 253 4.67 18.29 -20.60
C ARG A 253 4.16 17.25 -19.61
N LEU A 254 4.46 17.44 -18.35
CA LEU A 254 3.96 16.58 -17.29
C LEU A 254 2.43 16.56 -17.24
N ASN A 255 1.79 17.74 -17.33
CA ASN A 255 0.34 17.85 -17.43
C ASN A 255 -0.24 17.06 -18.61
N GLN A 256 0.40 17.10 -19.78
CA GLN A 256 -0.02 16.31 -20.94
C GLN A 256 0.08 14.80 -20.70
N ILE A 257 1.12 14.35 -20.00
CA ILE A 257 1.30 12.94 -19.63
C ILE A 257 0.20 12.49 -18.68
N ILE A 258 -0.02 13.24 -17.59
CA ILE A 258 -1.07 12.94 -16.60
C ILE A 258 -2.46 12.95 -17.25
N HIS A 259 -2.76 13.95 -18.10
CA HIS A 259 -4.03 14.04 -18.81
C HIS A 259 -4.28 12.84 -19.74
N SER A 260 -3.25 12.35 -20.42
CA SER A 260 -3.36 11.21 -21.34
C SER A 260 -3.32 9.84 -20.63
N SER A 261 -3.08 9.80 -19.33
CA SER A 261 -3.12 8.57 -18.54
C SER A 261 -4.52 7.96 -18.54
N THR A 262 -4.59 6.62 -18.50
CA THR A 262 -5.86 5.87 -18.37
C THR A 262 -6.60 6.13 -17.06
N LEU A 263 -5.94 6.77 -16.08
CA LEU A 263 -6.52 7.21 -14.80
C LEU A 263 -7.11 8.63 -14.88
N SER A 264 -7.68 9.00 -16.02
CA SER A 264 -8.12 10.36 -16.40
C SER A 264 -9.11 11.07 -15.47
N SER A 265 -9.71 10.38 -14.48
CA SER A 265 -10.56 11.00 -13.45
C SER A 265 -9.77 11.54 -12.26
N ARG A 266 -8.46 11.35 -12.24
CA ARG A 266 -7.57 11.76 -11.15
C ARG A 266 -6.72 12.94 -11.56
N PHE A 267 -6.29 13.70 -10.58
CA PHE A 267 -5.48 14.88 -10.75
C PHE A 267 -4.32 14.87 -9.76
N VAL A 268 -3.30 15.67 -10.04
CA VAL A 268 -2.14 15.82 -9.14
C VAL A 268 -1.89 17.29 -8.91
N SER A 269 -1.81 17.70 -7.65
CA SER A 269 -1.29 18.99 -7.27
C SER A 269 0.24 18.92 -7.27
N LEU A 270 0.92 19.92 -7.84
CA LEU A 270 2.38 19.96 -7.92
C LEU A 270 2.90 21.36 -7.65
N PHE A 271 3.88 21.44 -6.78
CA PHE A 271 4.79 22.60 -6.73
C PHE A 271 6.20 22.14 -7.12
N TYR A 272 6.76 22.78 -8.14
CA TYR A 272 8.12 22.52 -8.60
C TYR A 272 8.92 23.81 -8.68
N GLY A 273 10.11 23.83 -8.08
CA GLY A 273 10.99 24.99 -8.08
C GLY A 273 12.46 24.63 -8.29
N GLU A 274 13.23 25.59 -8.80
CA GLU A 274 14.66 25.49 -9.06
C GLU A 274 15.38 26.51 -8.16
N LEU A 275 16.12 25.99 -7.18
CA LEU A 275 16.93 26.78 -6.24
C LEU A 275 18.33 26.95 -6.80
N GLU A 276 18.72 28.21 -7.04
CA GLU A 276 20.08 28.55 -7.41
C GLU A 276 20.96 28.79 -6.19
N ALA A 277 22.25 28.52 -6.32
CA ALA A 277 23.26 28.89 -5.32
C ALA A 277 23.29 30.40 -5.01
N SER A 278 22.77 31.22 -5.93
CA SER A 278 22.68 32.71 -5.80
C SER A 278 21.55 33.16 -4.86
N GLY A 279 20.70 32.28 -4.37
CA GLY A 279 19.49 32.60 -3.62
C GLY A 279 18.24 32.80 -4.47
N LEU A 280 18.35 32.80 -5.79
CA LEU A 280 17.19 32.88 -6.65
C LEU A 280 16.45 31.53 -6.64
N PHE A 281 15.15 31.57 -6.37
CA PHE A 281 14.26 30.43 -6.45
C PHE A 281 13.16 30.68 -7.48
N ILE A 282 13.20 29.97 -8.61
CA ILE A 282 12.22 30.08 -9.70
C ILE A 282 11.29 28.89 -9.55
N TYR A 283 9.96 29.10 -9.64
CA TYR A 283 9.00 28.05 -9.38
C TYR A 283 7.76 28.10 -10.29
N VAL A 284 7.03 27.01 -10.31
CA VAL A 284 5.68 26.87 -10.88
C VAL A 284 4.80 26.15 -9.85
N ASN A 285 3.66 26.74 -9.51
CA ASN A 285 2.64 26.11 -8.70
C ASN A 285 1.50 25.60 -9.60
N ALA A 286 1.30 24.30 -9.67
CA ALA A 286 0.22 23.66 -10.41
C ALA A 286 -0.89 23.19 -9.45
N GLY A 287 -1.63 24.13 -8.86
CA GLY A 287 -2.77 23.88 -7.98
C GLY A 287 -2.40 23.29 -6.61
N HIS A 288 -1.16 23.38 -6.17
CA HIS A 288 -0.68 22.88 -4.88
C HIS A 288 -0.89 23.91 -3.76
N PRO A 289 -1.07 23.50 -2.48
CA PRO A 289 -1.05 24.42 -1.35
C PRO A 289 0.14 25.36 -1.44
N ALA A 290 -0.13 26.68 -1.36
CA ALA A 290 0.89 27.65 -1.64
C ALA A 290 2.01 27.63 -0.61
N PRO A 291 3.26 27.24 -0.96
CA PRO A 291 4.40 27.38 -0.09
C PRO A 291 4.56 28.81 0.41
N PHE A 292 5.17 28.98 1.56
CA PHE A 292 5.41 30.34 2.05
C PHE A 292 6.88 30.61 2.34
N HIS A 293 7.29 31.81 1.98
CA HIS A 293 8.58 32.38 2.27
C HIS A 293 8.45 33.29 3.48
N LEU A 294 9.19 32.98 4.53
CA LEU A 294 9.27 33.72 5.78
C LEU A 294 10.60 34.52 5.79
N PRO A 295 10.56 35.83 5.49
CA PRO A 295 11.77 36.63 5.47
C PRO A 295 12.33 36.88 6.87
N LYS A 296 13.67 37.05 7.02
CA LYS A 296 14.32 37.36 8.29
C LYS A 296 13.71 38.60 8.94
N SER A 297 13.45 39.63 8.13
CA SER A 297 12.94 40.90 8.61
C SER A 297 11.46 40.79 8.99
N PRO A 298 11.07 41.04 10.24
CA PRO A 298 9.66 41.03 10.65
C PRO A 298 8.82 42.12 9.98
N ASN A 299 9.48 43.11 9.34
CA ASN A 299 8.79 44.17 8.61
C ASN A 299 8.43 43.78 7.15
N ARG A 300 8.94 42.66 6.66
CA ARG A 300 8.53 42.09 5.37
C ARG A 300 7.41 41.07 5.60
N PRO A 301 6.33 41.16 4.82
CA PRO A 301 5.22 40.17 4.95
C PRO A 301 5.68 38.78 4.50
N VAL A 302 5.08 37.76 5.07
CA VAL A 302 5.17 36.39 4.56
C VAL A 302 4.63 36.36 3.13
N MET A 303 5.40 35.80 2.21
CA MET A 303 5.01 35.70 0.81
C MET A 303 4.46 34.30 0.52
N ARG A 304 3.30 34.21 -0.14
CA ARG A 304 2.74 32.97 -0.65
C ARG A 304 3.17 32.76 -2.10
N LEU A 305 3.72 31.59 -2.39
CA LEU A 305 4.21 31.24 -3.72
C LEU A 305 3.08 30.61 -4.56
N GLN A 306 2.21 31.44 -5.12
CA GLN A 306 0.98 31.00 -5.80
C GLN A 306 1.10 31.02 -7.32
N GLN A 307 2.15 31.64 -7.91
CA GLN A 307 2.26 31.80 -9.34
C GLN A 307 2.41 30.45 -10.06
N GLY A 308 1.60 30.22 -11.09
CA GLY A 308 1.60 28.96 -11.80
C GLY A 308 0.38 28.78 -12.70
N GLY A 309 -0.41 27.76 -12.45
CA GLY A 309 -1.58 27.42 -13.23
C GLY A 309 -2.48 26.38 -12.54
N PRO A 310 -3.41 25.78 -13.28
CA PRO A 310 -4.32 24.81 -12.70
C PRO A 310 -3.59 23.50 -12.32
N ILE A 311 -4.25 22.70 -11.51
CA ILE A 311 -3.86 21.36 -11.13
C ILE A 311 -3.59 20.49 -12.37
N LEU A 312 -2.65 19.55 -12.30
CA LEU A 312 -2.29 18.65 -13.40
C LEU A 312 -3.40 17.63 -13.67
N GLY A 313 -3.68 17.37 -14.93
CA GLY A 313 -4.54 16.29 -15.41
C GLY A 313 -5.87 16.74 -16.02
N PRO A 314 -6.73 17.54 -15.36
CA PRO A 314 -8.06 17.84 -15.88
C PRO A 314 -8.07 18.55 -17.23
N LEU A 315 -7.11 19.43 -17.50
CA LEU A 315 -7.02 20.24 -18.70
C LEU A 315 -5.74 19.92 -19.49
N GLY A 316 -5.82 19.15 -20.57
CA GLY A 316 -4.64 18.70 -21.33
C GLY A 316 -3.84 19.82 -22.00
N ASN A 317 -4.45 20.99 -22.21
CA ASN A 317 -3.81 22.19 -22.79
C ASN A 317 -3.60 23.31 -21.77
N ALA A 318 -3.53 22.98 -20.48
CA ALA A 318 -3.25 23.96 -19.44
C ALA A 318 -1.90 24.65 -19.69
N THR A 319 -1.85 25.95 -19.40
CA THR A 319 -0.65 26.78 -19.46
C THR A 319 -0.27 27.22 -18.05
N TYR A 320 1.01 27.42 -17.83
CA TYR A 320 1.57 27.77 -16.52
C TYR A 320 2.48 28.99 -16.63
N ASP A 321 2.43 29.81 -15.60
CA ASP A 321 3.37 30.94 -15.43
C ASP A 321 4.41 30.60 -14.34
N ARG A 322 5.61 31.12 -14.47
CA ARG A 322 6.64 30.98 -13.45
C ARG A 322 6.62 32.15 -12.47
N GLY A 323 6.75 31.86 -11.19
CA GLY A 323 7.08 32.84 -10.16
C GLY A 323 8.56 32.80 -9.82
N PHE A 324 9.01 33.78 -9.03
CA PHE A 324 10.33 33.75 -8.45
C PHE A 324 10.35 34.48 -7.09
N VAL A 325 11.27 34.07 -6.24
CA VAL A 325 11.59 34.74 -4.99
C VAL A 325 13.12 34.69 -4.80
N ARG A 326 13.69 35.70 -4.15
CA ARG A 326 15.08 35.68 -3.76
C ARG A 326 15.18 35.46 -2.26
N LEU A 327 15.80 34.35 -1.89
CA LEU A 327 16.10 34.02 -0.51
C LEU A 327 17.33 34.84 -0.06
N GLU A 328 17.23 35.44 1.11
CA GLU A 328 18.31 36.17 1.78
C GLU A 328 18.77 35.38 3.03
N PRO A 329 19.95 35.61 3.58
CA PRO A 329 20.39 34.96 4.81
C PRO A 329 19.37 35.07 5.94
N CYS A 330 19.12 33.96 6.63
CA CYS A 330 18.10 33.72 7.66
C CYS A 330 16.65 33.68 7.18
N ASP A 331 16.39 33.65 5.88
CA ASP A 331 15.06 33.35 5.36
C ASP A 331 14.74 31.87 5.47
N VAL A 332 13.45 31.56 5.62
CA VAL A 332 12.91 30.19 5.61
C VAL A 332 11.87 30.08 4.51
N LEU A 333 11.98 29.08 3.67
CA LEU A 333 10.96 28.67 2.70
C LEU A 333 10.38 27.34 3.15
N LEU A 334 9.06 27.26 3.29
CA LEU A 334 8.32 26.06 3.67
C LEU A 334 7.39 25.62 2.54
N LEU A 335 7.51 24.34 2.17
CA LEU A 335 6.57 23.64 1.29
C LEU A 335 5.84 22.57 2.11
N TYR A 336 4.56 22.35 1.84
CA TYR A 336 3.74 21.42 2.61
C TYR A 336 2.54 20.91 1.79
N THR A 337 2.05 19.74 2.08
CA THR A 337 0.79 19.20 1.54
C THR A 337 -0.38 19.54 2.46
N ASP A 338 -1.60 19.46 1.93
CA ASP A 338 -2.83 19.82 2.64
C ASP A 338 -3.09 18.94 3.87
N GLY A 339 -2.65 17.67 3.88
CA GLY A 339 -2.74 16.81 5.05
C GLY A 339 -2.07 17.38 6.32
N ILE A 340 -1.16 18.36 6.17
CA ILE A 340 -0.64 19.14 7.31
C ILE A 340 -1.71 20.10 7.84
N THR A 341 -2.30 20.90 6.97
CA THR A 341 -3.21 22.00 7.35
C THR A 341 -4.63 21.54 7.60
N GLU A 342 -5.04 20.42 6.99
CA GLU A 342 -6.36 19.81 7.15
C GLU A 342 -6.42 18.79 8.30
N THR A 343 -5.28 18.52 8.95
CA THR A 343 -5.27 17.73 10.19
C THR A 343 -6.25 18.29 11.21
N ARG A 344 -7.12 17.45 11.77
CA ARG A 344 -8.16 17.84 12.72
C ARG A 344 -7.80 17.47 14.15
N ASP A 345 -8.32 18.25 15.09
CA ASP A 345 -8.23 17.94 16.50
C ASP A 345 -9.19 16.79 16.89
N ARG A 346 -8.97 16.21 18.08
CA ARG A 346 -9.76 15.07 18.57
C ARG A 346 -11.21 15.42 18.89
N ALA A 347 -11.58 16.68 19.04
CA ALA A 347 -12.96 17.10 19.33
C ALA A 347 -13.94 16.70 18.21
N ALA A 348 -13.41 16.40 16.97
CA ALA A 348 -14.17 15.79 15.87
C ALA A 348 -14.81 14.42 16.18
N ASN A 349 -14.52 13.80 17.34
CA ASN A 349 -15.01 12.46 17.69
C ASN A 349 -16.40 12.46 18.36
N GLU A 350 -17.04 13.61 18.58
CA GLU A 350 -18.44 13.64 18.97
C GLU A 350 -19.34 13.56 17.72
N PRO A 351 -20.39 12.72 17.71
CA PRO A 351 -21.24 12.56 16.52
C PRO A 351 -21.91 13.88 16.13
N GLY A 352 -21.40 14.51 15.07
CA GLY A 352 -21.99 15.72 14.48
C GLY A 352 -21.17 17.01 14.57
N GLU A 353 -20.02 17.03 15.22
CA GLU A 353 -19.10 18.17 15.21
C GLU A 353 -17.86 17.87 14.35
N ALA A 354 -17.61 18.71 13.35
CA ALA A 354 -16.34 18.71 12.63
C ALA A 354 -15.29 19.39 13.52
N GLY A 355 -14.21 18.68 13.87
CA GLY A 355 -13.09 19.26 14.61
C GLY A 355 -12.46 20.45 13.91
N GLU A 356 -11.73 21.27 14.66
CA GLU A 356 -10.99 22.40 14.11
C GLU A 356 -9.82 21.89 13.26
N GLU A 357 -9.58 22.51 12.10
CA GLU A 357 -8.41 22.22 11.28
C GLU A 357 -7.16 22.91 11.85
N TYR A 358 -6.01 22.28 11.72
CA TYR A 358 -4.72 22.83 12.14
C TYR A 358 -4.45 24.18 11.51
N GLY A 359 -4.68 24.29 10.22
CA GLY A 359 -4.68 25.53 9.47
C GLY A 359 -3.29 26.12 9.22
N VAL A 360 -3.21 26.94 8.19
CA VAL A 360 -1.96 27.56 7.75
C VAL A 360 -1.41 28.55 8.78
N ALA A 361 -2.28 29.26 9.52
CA ALA A 361 -1.84 30.26 10.49
C ALA A 361 -1.06 29.64 11.67
N ARG A 362 -1.47 28.46 12.13
CA ARG A 362 -0.76 27.72 13.16
C ARG A 362 0.57 27.19 12.65
N LEU A 363 0.60 26.64 11.44
CA LEU A 363 1.82 26.21 10.78
C LEU A 363 2.85 27.36 10.68
N GLU A 364 2.44 28.54 10.22
CA GLU A 364 3.29 29.73 10.18
C GLU A 364 3.80 30.15 11.57
N ALA A 365 2.96 30.07 12.58
CA ALA A 365 3.35 30.45 13.94
C ALA A 365 4.42 29.51 14.51
N VAL A 366 4.32 28.19 14.23
CA VAL A 366 5.33 27.20 14.62
C VAL A 366 6.65 27.49 13.91
N VAL A 367 6.65 27.63 12.59
CA VAL A 367 7.85 27.91 11.81
C VAL A 367 8.50 29.22 12.26
N ASN A 368 7.72 30.28 12.51
CA ASN A 368 8.24 31.56 12.97
C ASN A 368 8.89 31.46 14.36
N ARG A 369 8.37 30.61 15.26
CA ARG A 369 8.93 30.38 16.60
C ARG A 369 10.31 29.74 16.52
N HIS A 370 10.49 28.77 15.61
CA HIS A 370 11.69 27.95 15.45
C HIS A 370 12.61 28.38 14.30
N ARG A 371 12.33 29.52 13.63
CA ARG A 371 13.02 30.00 12.43
C ARG A 371 14.53 30.15 12.52
N ASN A 372 15.09 30.34 13.73
CA ASN A 372 16.50 30.45 13.96
C ASN A 372 17.23 29.12 14.17
N GLU A 373 16.48 28.03 14.25
CA GLU A 373 16.99 26.66 14.41
C GLU A 373 17.33 26.04 13.05
N GLY A 374 17.94 24.87 13.04
CA GLY A 374 18.20 24.12 11.82
C GLY A 374 16.92 23.64 11.13
N ALA A 375 16.99 23.34 9.83
CA ALA A 375 15.83 22.89 9.04
C ALA A 375 15.19 21.62 9.63
N GLU A 376 16.00 20.67 10.11
CA GLU A 376 15.52 19.47 10.78
C GLU A 376 14.77 19.78 12.07
N SER A 377 15.28 20.71 12.90
CA SER A 377 14.61 21.12 14.14
C SER A 377 13.28 21.82 13.89
N ILE A 378 13.19 22.64 12.82
CA ILE A 378 11.92 23.24 12.40
C ILE A 378 10.93 22.17 11.99
N LEU A 379 11.39 21.18 11.22
CA LEU A 379 10.60 20.03 10.75
C LEU A 379 10.05 19.23 11.94
N ASP A 380 10.91 18.86 12.88
CA ASP A 380 10.52 18.14 14.11
C ASP A 380 9.49 18.94 14.94
N ALA A 381 9.68 20.25 15.09
CA ALA A 381 8.75 21.12 15.80
C ALA A 381 7.36 21.14 15.14
N ILE A 382 7.29 21.14 13.80
CA ILE A 382 6.03 21.08 13.06
C ILE A 382 5.31 19.75 13.36
N PHE A 383 5.98 18.62 13.20
CA PHE A 383 5.36 17.30 13.43
C PHE A 383 5.01 17.07 14.90
N GLN A 384 5.80 17.60 15.84
CA GLN A 384 5.46 17.56 17.26
C GLN A 384 4.18 18.37 17.56
N ASP A 385 4.08 19.63 17.10
CA ASP A 385 2.91 20.49 17.32
C ASP A 385 1.66 19.90 16.66
N LEU A 386 1.83 19.25 15.49
CA LEU A 386 0.76 18.55 14.78
C LEU A 386 0.21 17.36 15.58
N ASN A 387 1.11 16.54 16.15
CA ASN A 387 0.74 15.39 16.97
C ASN A 387 0.09 15.80 18.30
N GLU A 388 0.56 16.89 18.90
CA GLU A 388 -0.06 17.47 20.10
C GLU A 388 -1.45 18.02 19.78
N PHE A 389 -1.65 18.66 18.63
CA PHE A 389 -2.93 19.19 18.19
C PHE A 389 -3.96 18.09 17.91
N SER A 390 -3.55 17.04 17.21
CA SER A 390 -4.44 15.90 16.90
C SER A 390 -4.75 15.02 18.12
N ASP A 391 -4.05 15.19 19.25
CA ASP A 391 -4.18 14.37 20.47
C ASP A 391 -4.18 12.86 20.19
N GLY A 392 -3.32 12.44 19.25
CA GLY A 392 -3.20 11.05 18.82
C GLY A 392 -4.37 10.53 17.97
N ALA A 393 -5.19 11.41 17.39
CA ALA A 393 -6.17 11.00 16.39
C ALA A 393 -5.47 10.37 15.18
N PRO A 394 -6.08 9.37 14.53
CA PRO A 394 -5.53 8.81 13.30
C PRO A 394 -5.34 9.89 12.24
N THR A 395 -4.25 9.79 11.47
CA THR A 395 -4.02 10.64 10.30
C THR A 395 -5.10 10.36 9.26
N GLU A 396 -5.69 11.42 8.67
CA GLU A 396 -6.73 11.29 7.64
C GLU A 396 -6.16 11.40 6.23
N ASP A 397 -4.93 11.95 6.08
CA ASP A 397 -4.23 12.11 4.80
C ASP A 397 -2.71 12.03 4.98
N ASP A 398 -1.98 11.93 3.87
CA ASP A 398 -0.52 11.98 3.85
C ASP A 398 -0.02 13.36 4.29
N ARG A 399 1.08 13.42 5.02
CA ARG A 399 1.65 14.63 5.61
C ARG A 399 3.08 14.83 5.15
N THR A 400 3.30 15.78 4.26
CA THR A 400 4.62 16.05 3.71
C THR A 400 5.03 17.51 3.93
N VAL A 401 6.26 17.71 4.39
CA VAL A 401 6.86 19.04 4.61
C VAL A 401 8.28 19.07 4.08
N ILE A 402 8.66 20.18 3.44
CA ILE A 402 10.04 20.51 3.11
C ILE A 402 10.36 21.88 3.72
N VAL A 403 11.45 21.95 4.46
CA VAL A 403 12.01 23.18 5.01
C VAL A 403 13.31 23.50 4.28
N ILE A 404 13.43 24.73 3.75
CA ILE A 404 14.65 25.24 3.15
C ILE A 404 15.03 26.48 3.92
N ARG A 405 16.18 26.44 4.57
CA ARG A 405 16.73 27.56 5.33
C ARG A 405 17.99 28.10 4.65
N TYR A 406 18.07 29.40 4.53
CA TYR A 406 19.31 30.06 4.18
C TYR A 406 20.02 30.48 5.50
N PRO A 407 21.09 29.79 5.95
CA PRO A 407 21.82 30.17 7.16
C PRO A 407 22.37 31.60 7.12
N ASP A 408 22.87 32.06 8.27
CA ASP A 408 23.53 33.38 8.38
C ASP A 408 24.81 33.48 7.55
#